data_5793e421873e1388ba4f9e19e1ba939d
#
_entry.id   5793e421873e1388ba4f9e19e1ba939d
#
_cell.length_a   1.000
_cell.length_b   1.000
_cell.length_c   1.000
_cell.angle_alpha   90.00
_cell.angle_beta   90.00
_cell.angle_gamma   90.00
#
_symmetry.space_group_name_H-M   'P 1'
#
loop_
_entity.id
_entity.type
_entity.pdbx_description
1 polymer ?
#
loop_
_entity_poly.entity_id
_entity_poly.type
_entity_poly.pdbx_seq_one_letter_code
_entity_poly.pdbx_strand_id
1 'polypeptide(L)'
;TLAGLALTASGLSSITSCTEEKKRRLVFYFTGTGNCLYVARKFAENPLSIPQIIRQDKLEFEADEIGIVYPIYGHLAPQMVQEFIRKARLKAPYLFSILTYGNRKCSATELWNNLATENGTRFDYITTLKMVDNFLPSFDMNEQVKIDKQEDKQIAEIMQDIQARKHWIQPVTEEEQQQHAEFMQRAGHTLSPSAEKLLVIKENCIGCGICVKVCPRRNYTL
;
A
#
# COMPACT_ATOMS: atom_id res chain seq x y z
N THR A 1 -25.01 -72.85 32.93
CA THR A 1 -24.59 -72.28 31.60
C THR A 1 -24.57 -70.79 31.72
N LEU A 2 -23.36 -70.26 31.84
CA LEU A 2 -23.06 -68.79 31.86
C LEU A 2 -22.83 -68.33 30.43
N ALA A 3 -23.63 -67.33 30.03
CA ALA A 3 -23.42 -66.61 28.76
C ALA A 3 -22.66 -65.33 29.04
N GLY A 4 -21.47 -65.20 28.52
CA GLY A 4 -20.65 -63.98 28.61
C GLY A 4 -21.11 -62.90 27.61
N LEU A 5 -21.37 -61.70 28.07
CA LEU A 5 -21.55 -60.51 27.24
C LEU A 5 -20.19 -59.89 26.96
N ALA A 6 -19.83 -59.81 25.68
CA ALA A 6 -18.67 -59.05 25.20
C ALA A 6 -19.12 -57.58 25.01
N LEU A 7 -18.52 -56.66 25.74
CA LEU A 7 -18.62 -55.21 25.49
C LEU A 7 -17.69 -54.83 24.37
N THR A 8 -18.24 -54.37 23.25
CA THR A 8 -17.49 -53.71 22.18
C THR A 8 -17.29 -52.26 22.55
N ALA A 9 -16.05 -51.86 22.78
CA ALA A 9 -15.65 -50.46 22.95
C ALA A 9 -15.75 -49.72 21.62
N SER A 10 -16.73 -48.84 21.49
CA SER A 10 -16.86 -47.92 20.37
C SER A 10 -15.81 -46.83 20.53
N GLY A 11 -14.81 -46.82 19.61
CA GLY A 11 -13.83 -45.77 19.57
C GLY A 11 -14.47 -44.41 19.25
N LEU A 12 -14.39 -43.46 20.20
CA LEU A 12 -14.65 -42.06 19.94
C LEU A 12 -13.48 -41.51 19.09
N SER A 13 -13.73 -41.34 17.79
CA SER A 13 -12.87 -40.53 16.94
C SER A 13 -13.04 -39.08 17.34
N SER A 14 -12.06 -38.54 18.05
CA SER A 14 -11.95 -37.11 18.32
C SER A 14 -11.74 -36.39 16.97
N ILE A 15 -12.80 -35.77 16.47
CA ILE A 15 -12.70 -34.83 15.37
C ILE A 15 -12.02 -33.57 15.93
N THR A 16 -10.71 -33.49 15.79
CA THR A 16 -9.96 -32.27 16.07
C THR A 16 -10.34 -31.27 14.96
N SER A 17 -11.31 -30.41 15.25
CA SER A 17 -11.63 -29.27 14.45
C SER A 17 -10.41 -28.35 14.48
N CYS A 18 -9.56 -28.39 13.46
CA CYS A 18 -8.59 -27.34 13.19
C CYS A 18 -9.40 -26.08 12.83
N THR A 19 -9.70 -25.27 13.82
CA THR A 19 -10.05 -23.88 13.57
C THR A 19 -8.78 -23.23 13.00
N GLU A 20 -8.73 -23.01 11.69
CA GLU A 20 -7.71 -22.15 11.10
C GLU A 20 -7.79 -20.80 11.82
N GLU A 21 -6.81 -20.51 12.66
CA GLU A 21 -6.67 -19.17 13.25
C GLU A 21 -6.58 -18.17 12.09
N LYS A 22 -7.55 -17.24 12.03
CA LYS A 22 -7.62 -16.23 10.99
C LYS A 22 -6.35 -15.39 11.05
N LYS A 23 -5.45 -15.55 10.08
CA LYS A 23 -4.19 -14.80 9.99
C LYS A 23 -4.45 -13.31 10.15
N ARG A 24 -3.73 -12.69 11.07
CA ARG A 24 -3.79 -11.25 11.31
C ARG A 24 -2.98 -10.53 10.25
N ARG A 25 -3.64 -9.82 9.34
CA ARG A 25 -3.01 -8.98 8.34
C ARG A 25 -3.23 -7.51 8.64
N LEU A 26 -2.16 -6.73 8.66
CA LEU A 26 -2.20 -5.26 8.71
C LEU A 26 -1.81 -4.70 7.34
N VAL A 27 -2.60 -3.75 6.84
CA VAL A 27 -2.27 -3.05 5.59
C VAL A 27 -2.26 -1.55 5.86
N PHE A 28 -1.12 -0.94 5.64
CA PHE A 28 -0.92 0.50 5.69
C PHE A 28 -1.08 1.10 4.30
N TYR A 29 -1.69 2.27 4.22
CA TYR A 29 -1.82 2.94 2.93
C TYR A 29 -1.58 4.45 3.02
N PHE A 30 -1.08 4.99 1.91
CA PHE A 30 -1.12 6.40 1.58
C PHE A 30 -1.89 6.57 0.27
N THR A 31 -2.79 7.54 0.21
CA THR A 31 -3.55 7.85 -1.00
C THR A 31 -3.81 9.35 -1.12
N GLY A 32 -3.63 9.91 -2.31
CA GLY A 32 -4.03 11.29 -2.63
C GLY A 32 -5.45 11.36 -3.17
N THR A 33 -5.87 10.39 -3.97
CA THR A 33 -7.08 10.45 -4.78
C THR A 33 -7.99 9.22 -4.65
N GLY A 34 -7.63 8.25 -3.79
CA GLY A 34 -8.45 7.08 -3.50
C GLY A 34 -7.92 5.76 -4.07
N ASN A 35 -7.10 5.75 -5.13
CA ASN A 35 -6.60 4.53 -5.77
C ASN A 35 -5.98 3.54 -4.76
N CYS A 36 -5.03 3.98 -3.95
CA CYS A 36 -4.38 3.11 -2.99
C CYS A 36 -5.30 2.65 -1.85
N LEU A 37 -6.28 3.45 -1.45
CA LEU A 37 -7.30 3.01 -0.50
C LEU A 37 -8.18 1.90 -1.10
N TYR A 38 -8.56 2.04 -2.38
CA TYR A 38 -9.28 0.98 -3.09
C TYR A 38 -8.50 -0.33 -3.08
N VAL A 39 -7.21 -0.28 -3.45
CA VAL A 39 -6.33 -1.45 -3.41
C VAL A 39 -6.19 -1.99 -1.99
N ALA A 40 -5.87 -1.16 -1.01
CA ALA A 40 -5.67 -1.59 0.38
C ALA A 40 -6.88 -2.33 0.96
N ARG A 41 -8.10 -1.90 0.61
CA ARG A 41 -9.36 -2.57 1.02
C ARG A 41 -9.57 -3.95 0.41
N LYS A 42 -8.89 -4.28 -0.69
CA LYS A 42 -8.91 -5.65 -1.24
C LYS A 42 -8.05 -6.61 -0.41
N PHE A 43 -7.07 -6.09 0.34
CA PHE A 43 -6.13 -6.90 1.13
C PHE A 43 -6.42 -6.88 2.63
N ALA A 44 -7.13 -5.88 3.15
CA ALA A 44 -7.55 -5.81 4.55
C ALA A 44 -8.91 -5.10 4.67
N GLU A 45 -9.74 -5.58 5.58
CA GLU A 45 -11.05 -4.99 5.86
C GLU A 45 -10.93 -3.55 6.39
N ASN A 46 -9.97 -3.33 7.30
CA ASN A 46 -9.72 -2.04 7.95
C ASN A 46 -8.27 -1.61 7.75
N PRO A 47 -7.89 -1.13 6.55
CA PRO A 47 -6.52 -0.67 6.31
C PRO A 47 -6.21 0.62 7.08
N LEU A 48 -4.97 0.79 7.50
CA LEU A 48 -4.49 1.89 8.34
C LEU A 48 -3.93 3.03 7.49
N SER A 49 -4.47 4.22 7.67
CA SER A 49 -4.01 5.42 6.96
C SER A 49 -2.68 5.93 7.52
N ILE A 50 -1.60 5.88 6.74
CA ILE A 50 -0.29 6.41 7.13
C ILE A 50 -0.38 7.88 7.58
N PRO A 51 -1.08 8.79 6.85
CA PRO A 51 -1.24 10.17 7.30
C PRO A 51 -1.89 10.34 8.69
N GLN A 52 -2.72 9.40 9.10
CA GLN A 52 -3.39 9.44 10.41
C GLN A 52 -2.49 8.94 11.54
N ILE A 53 -1.78 7.83 11.28
CA ILE A 53 -1.00 7.14 12.32
C ILE A 53 0.40 7.71 12.52
N ILE A 54 0.99 8.37 11.52
CA ILE A 54 2.40 8.84 11.56
C ILE A 54 2.69 9.86 12.67
N ARG A 55 1.64 10.42 13.28
CA ARG A 55 1.72 11.36 14.41
C ARG A 55 1.75 10.67 15.77
N GLN A 56 1.57 9.35 15.82
CA GLN A 56 1.64 8.61 17.07
C GLN A 56 3.09 8.58 17.57
N ASP A 57 3.26 8.62 18.88
CA ASP A 57 4.59 8.60 19.51
C ASP A 57 5.29 7.26 19.28
N LYS A 58 4.52 6.18 19.14
CA LYS A 58 5.02 4.83 18.93
C LYS A 58 4.44 4.22 17.68
N LEU A 59 5.31 3.84 16.75
CA LEU A 59 4.97 3.20 15.48
C LEU A 59 5.54 1.78 15.43
N GLU A 60 5.04 0.92 16.32
CA GLU A 60 5.43 -0.48 16.39
C GLU A 60 4.25 -1.38 16.08
N PHE A 61 4.41 -2.24 15.08
CA PHE A 61 3.34 -3.08 14.58
C PHE A 61 3.84 -4.52 14.43
N GLU A 62 3.05 -5.47 14.92
CA GLU A 62 3.30 -6.90 14.80
C GLU A 62 2.06 -7.59 14.24
N ALA A 63 2.23 -8.48 13.25
CA ALA A 63 1.15 -9.26 12.63
C ALA A 63 1.74 -10.47 11.91
N ASP A 64 0.87 -11.38 11.40
CA ASP A 64 1.32 -12.50 10.56
C ASP A 64 1.71 -12.04 9.16
N GLU A 65 1.10 -10.96 8.68
CA GLU A 65 1.40 -10.34 7.40
C GLU A 65 1.25 -8.82 7.51
N ILE A 66 2.20 -8.08 6.96
CA ILE A 66 2.14 -6.60 6.90
C ILE A 66 2.30 -6.14 5.46
N GLY A 67 1.37 -5.32 4.99
CA GLY A 67 1.39 -4.70 3.67
C GLY A 67 1.50 -3.18 3.71
N ILE A 68 2.16 -2.60 2.69
CA ILE A 68 2.17 -1.15 2.47
C ILE A 68 1.72 -0.87 1.04
N VAL A 69 0.70 -0.01 0.89
CA VAL A 69 0.14 0.39 -0.40
C VAL A 69 0.25 1.90 -0.59
N TYR A 70 0.93 2.35 -1.65
CA TYR A 70 1.12 3.78 -1.90
C TYR A 70 1.29 4.09 -3.40
N PRO A 71 1.03 5.35 -3.84
CA PRO A 71 1.24 5.75 -5.23
C PRO A 71 2.69 6.17 -5.47
N ILE A 72 3.21 5.87 -6.65
CA ILE A 72 4.50 6.38 -7.09
C ILE A 72 4.35 7.86 -7.46
N TYR A 73 5.10 8.74 -6.80
CA TYR A 73 5.19 10.17 -7.11
C TYR A 73 6.61 10.54 -7.55
N GLY A 74 6.77 10.99 -8.78
CA GLY A 74 8.09 11.34 -9.31
C GLY A 74 9.10 10.18 -9.22
N HIS A 75 8.65 8.95 -9.50
CA HIS A 75 9.40 7.70 -9.42
C HIS A 75 9.80 7.27 -7.99
N LEU A 76 9.32 7.95 -6.96
CA LEU A 76 9.65 7.71 -5.55
C LEU A 76 8.38 7.41 -4.73
N ALA A 77 8.59 6.86 -3.55
CA ALA A 77 7.55 6.85 -2.52
C ALA A 77 7.24 8.28 -2.06
N PRO A 78 5.98 8.64 -1.79
CA PRO A 78 5.64 9.94 -1.20
C PRO A 78 6.43 10.19 0.09
N GLN A 79 6.83 11.44 0.32
CA GLN A 79 7.68 11.81 1.47
C GLN A 79 7.16 11.26 2.80
N MET A 80 5.84 11.28 3.00
CA MET A 80 5.21 10.75 4.22
C MET A 80 5.34 9.23 4.35
N VAL A 81 5.34 8.49 3.23
CA VAL A 81 5.58 7.04 3.23
C VAL A 81 7.04 6.74 3.54
N GLN A 82 7.97 7.55 3.01
CA GLN A 82 9.38 7.46 3.35
C GLN A 82 9.62 7.77 4.84
N GLU A 83 8.94 8.78 5.39
CA GLU A 83 9.00 9.11 6.82
C GLU A 83 8.46 7.95 7.67
N PHE A 84 7.35 7.34 7.25
CA PHE A 84 6.75 6.20 7.94
C PHE A 84 7.73 5.02 8.03
N ILE A 85 8.36 4.61 6.92
CA ILE A 85 9.29 3.47 6.92
C ILE A 85 10.55 3.73 7.77
N ARG A 86 11.00 4.99 7.86
CA ARG A 86 12.13 5.37 8.73
C ARG A 86 11.80 5.29 10.22
N LYS A 87 10.54 5.53 10.59
CA LYS A 87 10.09 5.59 11.99
C LYS A 87 9.47 4.29 12.48
N ALA A 88 8.78 3.56 11.62
CA ALA A 88 8.03 2.39 12.00
C ALA A 88 8.91 1.16 12.25
N ARG A 89 8.49 0.35 13.21
CA ARG A 89 9.02 -1.00 13.44
C ARG A 89 7.95 -1.99 13.03
N LEU A 90 8.20 -2.66 11.92
CA LEU A 90 7.27 -3.63 11.32
C LEU A 90 7.80 -5.03 11.58
N LYS A 91 7.06 -5.83 12.34
CA LYS A 91 7.42 -7.20 12.67
C LYS A 91 6.36 -8.17 12.14
N ALA A 92 6.72 -8.91 11.11
CA ALA A 92 5.87 -9.93 10.53
C ALA A 92 6.73 -11.02 9.85
N PRO A 93 6.25 -12.28 9.82
CA PRO A 93 6.87 -13.36 9.03
C PRO A 93 6.78 -13.14 7.51
N TYR A 94 5.94 -12.21 7.05
CA TYR A 94 5.81 -11.88 5.63
C TYR A 94 5.43 -10.41 5.45
N LEU A 95 6.28 -9.66 4.73
CA LEU A 95 6.05 -8.25 4.41
C LEU A 95 5.90 -8.06 2.90
N PHE A 96 4.87 -7.32 2.50
CA PHE A 96 4.65 -7.01 1.09
C PHE A 96 4.40 -5.52 0.85
N SER A 97 4.68 -5.06 -0.36
CA SER A 97 4.36 -3.70 -0.78
C SER A 97 3.78 -3.67 -2.20
N ILE A 98 2.74 -2.84 -2.40
CA ILE A 98 2.08 -2.64 -3.69
C ILE A 98 2.15 -1.16 -4.03
N LEU A 99 2.86 -0.84 -5.11
CA LEU A 99 3.10 0.52 -5.58
C LEU A 99 2.15 0.81 -6.75
N THR A 100 1.20 1.72 -6.57
CA THR A 100 0.31 2.08 -7.69
C THR A 100 0.93 3.15 -8.57
N TYR A 101 0.69 3.06 -9.88
CA TYR A 101 1.17 4.05 -10.84
C TYR A 101 0.19 4.19 -12.01
N GLY A 102 0.19 5.35 -12.67
CA GLY A 102 -0.65 5.59 -13.83
C GLY A 102 0.10 5.43 -15.15
N ASN A 103 1.24 6.10 -15.29
CA ASN A 103 1.99 6.14 -16.53
C ASN A 103 3.32 5.37 -16.45
N ARG A 104 4.25 5.78 -15.60
CA ARG A 104 5.59 5.21 -15.50
C ARG A 104 5.93 4.80 -14.07
N LYS A 105 6.51 3.62 -13.90
CA LYS A 105 6.98 3.11 -12.60
C LYS A 105 8.49 3.34 -12.40
N CYS A 106 9.24 3.33 -13.49
CA CYS A 106 10.71 3.50 -13.50
C CYS A 106 11.40 2.69 -12.39
N SER A 107 12.36 3.28 -11.67
CA SER A 107 13.13 2.61 -10.61
C SER A 107 12.41 2.50 -9.26
N ALA A 108 11.09 2.70 -9.20
CA ALA A 108 10.39 2.85 -7.93
C ALA A 108 10.49 1.62 -7.01
N THR A 109 10.45 0.40 -7.54
CA THR A 109 10.53 -0.83 -6.75
C THR A 109 11.90 -1.02 -6.12
N GLU A 110 12.97 -0.77 -6.87
CA GLU A 110 14.35 -0.83 -6.40
C GLU A 110 14.63 0.23 -5.34
N LEU A 111 14.26 1.48 -5.62
CA LEU A 111 14.45 2.61 -4.70
C LEU A 111 13.70 2.40 -3.39
N TRP A 112 12.48 1.86 -3.45
CA TRP A 112 11.71 1.52 -2.27
C TRP A 112 12.32 0.39 -1.46
N ASN A 113 12.75 -0.67 -2.12
CA ASN A 113 13.42 -1.80 -1.47
C ASN A 113 14.70 -1.36 -0.75
N ASN A 114 15.51 -0.53 -1.41
CA ASN A 114 16.74 0.01 -0.84
C ASN A 114 16.46 0.87 0.40
N LEU A 115 15.54 1.84 0.28
CA LEU A 115 15.14 2.68 1.40
C LEU A 115 14.62 1.87 2.60
N ALA A 116 13.78 0.88 2.35
CA ALA A 116 13.23 0.03 3.40
C ALA A 116 14.33 -0.79 4.09
N THR A 117 15.22 -1.41 3.31
CA THR A 117 16.33 -2.22 3.81
C THR A 117 17.32 -1.40 4.64
N GLU A 118 17.67 -0.19 4.21
CA GLU A 118 18.50 0.75 4.94
C GLU A 118 17.91 1.13 6.30
N ASN A 119 16.57 1.07 6.42
CA ASN A 119 15.85 1.37 7.66
C ASN A 119 15.39 0.11 8.43
N GLY A 120 15.97 -1.05 8.12
CA GLY A 120 15.77 -2.30 8.86
C GLY A 120 14.49 -3.04 8.51
N THR A 121 13.79 -2.66 7.44
CA THR A 121 12.60 -3.38 6.94
C THR A 121 12.96 -4.12 5.66
N ARG A 122 12.73 -5.44 5.64
CA ARG A 122 12.96 -6.28 4.46
C ARG A 122 11.63 -6.83 3.98
N PHE A 123 11.24 -6.40 2.78
CA PHE A 123 10.04 -6.93 2.12
C PHE A 123 10.34 -8.27 1.45
N ASP A 124 9.38 -9.19 1.56
CA ASP A 124 9.39 -10.46 0.84
C ASP A 124 8.83 -10.29 -0.58
N TYR A 125 7.89 -9.35 -0.74
CA TYR A 125 7.23 -9.12 -2.01
C TYR A 125 7.04 -7.62 -2.27
N ILE A 126 7.52 -7.15 -3.42
CA ILE A 126 7.27 -5.78 -3.91
C ILE A 126 6.80 -5.86 -5.36
N THR A 127 5.67 -5.28 -5.65
CA THR A 127 5.12 -5.21 -7.01
C THR A 127 4.49 -3.86 -7.31
N THR A 128 4.29 -3.59 -8.59
CA THR A 128 3.54 -2.42 -9.05
C THR A 128 2.18 -2.81 -9.58
N LEU A 129 1.21 -1.90 -9.47
CA LEU A 129 -0.15 -2.04 -9.97
C LEU A 129 -0.51 -0.82 -10.80
N LYS A 130 -0.80 -1.02 -12.09
CA LYS A 130 -1.18 0.06 -12.98
C LYS A 130 -2.63 0.44 -12.76
N MET A 131 -2.88 1.72 -12.52
CA MET A 131 -4.21 2.28 -12.31
C MET A 131 -4.41 3.53 -13.16
N VAL A 132 -5.59 4.14 -13.06
CA VAL A 132 -5.86 5.41 -13.73
C VAL A 132 -4.86 6.48 -13.26
N ASP A 133 -4.27 7.20 -14.22
CA ASP A 133 -3.42 8.35 -13.89
C ASP A 133 -4.32 9.57 -13.66
N ASN A 134 -4.31 10.06 -12.45
CA ASN A 134 -5.14 11.18 -12.01
C ASN A 134 -4.33 12.43 -11.62
N PHE A 135 -3.14 12.57 -12.19
CA PHE A 135 -2.37 13.80 -12.10
C PHE A 135 -2.92 14.85 -13.07
N LEU A 136 -3.95 15.57 -12.66
CA LEU A 136 -4.72 16.51 -13.47
C LEU A 136 -3.90 17.55 -14.24
N PRO A 137 -2.73 18.05 -13.75
CA PRO A 137 -1.91 18.96 -14.54
C PRO A 137 -1.42 18.40 -15.86
N SER A 138 -1.38 17.07 -16.02
CA SER A 138 -0.82 16.40 -17.20
C SER A 138 -1.83 15.51 -17.94
N PHE A 139 -2.92 15.10 -17.29
CA PHE A 139 -3.85 14.11 -17.86
C PHE A 139 -5.30 14.58 -17.78
N ASP A 140 -6.02 14.42 -18.90
CA ASP A 140 -7.46 14.58 -18.93
C ASP A 140 -8.15 13.31 -18.39
N MET A 141 -8.93 13.47 -17.33
CA MET A 141 -9.63 12.35 -16.71
C MET A 141 -10.68 11.72 -17.61
N ASN A 142 -11.29 12.51 -18.52
CA ASN A 142 -12.26 11.98 -19.47
C ASN A 142 -11.62 10.99 -20.45
N GLU A 143 -10.33 11.13 -20.72
CA GLU A 143 -9.57 10.19 -21.53
C GLU A 143 -8.99 9.06 -20.67
N GLN A 144 -8.51 9.35 -19.49
CA GLN A 144 -7.90 8.34 -18.61
C GLN A 144 -8.87 7.25 -18.18
N VAL A 145 -10.14 7.60 -17.92
CA VAL A 145 -11.17 6.62 -17.49
C VAL A 145 -11.60 5.67 -18.61
N LYS A 146 -11.34 6.02 -19.87
CA LYS A 146 -11.64 5.16 -21.03
C LYS A 146 -10.59 4.04 -21.23
N ILE A 147 -9.42 4.17 -20.62
CA ILE A 147 -8.33 3.22 -20.78
C ILE A 147 -8.51 2.10 -19.76
N ASP A 148 -8.82 0.90 -20.23
CA ASP A 148 -8.85 -0.29 -19.36
C ASP A 148 -7.43 -0.63 -18.87
N LYS A 149 -7.21 -0.50 -17.58
CA LYS A 149 -5.94 -0.85 -16.91
C LYS A 149 -5.96 -2.27 -16.36
N GLN A 150 -7.10 -2.97 -16.46
CA GLN A 150 -7.31 -4.32 -15.93
C GLN A 150 -6.97 -4.43 -14.43
N GLU A 151 -7.37 -3.42 -13.64
CA GLU A 151 -7.00 -3.31 -12.21
C GLU A 151 -7.43 -4.54 -11.42
N ASP A 152 -8.66 -5.02 -11.61
CA ASP A 152 -9.17 -6.18 -10.87
C ASP A 152 -8.41 -7.46 -11.20
N LYS A 153 -7.97 -7.64 -12.46
CA LYS A 153 -7.11 -8.77 -12.86
C LYS A 153 -5.75 -8.70 -12.19
N GLN A 154 -5.10 -7.54 -12.25
CA GLN A 154 -3.81 -7.33 -11.59
C GLN A 154 -3.92 -7.56 -10.07
N ILE A 155 -4.99 -7.06 -9.42
CA ILE A 155 -5.24 -7.27 -7.99
C ILE A 155 -5.42 -8.77 -7.68
N ALA A 156 -6.15 -9.51 -8.51
CA ALA A 156 -6.35 -10.94 -8.32
C ALA A 156 -5.02 -11.72 -8.41
N GLU A 157 -4.17 -11.40 -9.38
CA GLU A 157 -2.83 -11.99 -9.54
C GLU A 157 -1.93 -11.69 -8.33
N ILE A 158 -1.89 -10.42 -7.88
CA ILE A 158 -1.14 -10.01 -6.69
C ILE A 158 -1.66 -10.72 -5.42
N MET A 159 -2.98 -10.89 -5.32
CA MET A 159 -3.59 -11.59 -4.18
C MET A 159 -3.17 -13.07 -4.14
N GLN A 160 -3.13 -13.74 -5.29
CA GLN A 160 -2.63 -15.12 -5.39
C GLN A 160 -1.17 -15.22 -4.98
N ASP A 161 -0.31 -14.31 -5.46
CA ASP A 161 1.11 -14.26 -5.11
C ASP A 161 1.31 -14.08 -3.59
N ILE A 162 0.56 -13.17 -2.97
CA ILE A 162 0.64 -12.91 -1.51
C ILE A 162 0.09 -14.11 -0.72
N GLN A 163 -1.00 -14.74 -1.16
CA GLN A 163 -1.54 -15.94 -0.52
C GLN A 163 -0.55 -17.10 -0.55
N ALA A 164 0.16 -17.26 -1.67
CA ALA A 164 1.24 -18.23 -1.84
C ALA A 164 2.54 -17.83 -1.10
N ARG A 165 2.58 -16.67 -0.43
CA ARG A 165 3.78 -16.10 0.21
C ARG A 165 4.98 -16.07 -0.74
N LYS A 166 4.76 -15.63 -1.97
CA LYS A 166 5.79 -15.53 -2.99
C LYS A 166 6.87 -14.52 -2.56
N HIS A 167 8.13 -14.93 -2.65
CA HIS A 167 9.28 -14.04 -2.47
C HIS A 167 9.69 -13.48 -3.83
N TRP A 168 9.40 -12.21 -4.05
CA TRP A 168 9.69 -11.56 -5.33
C TRP A 168 9.69 -10.04 -5.24
N ILE A 169 10.79 -9.45 -5.59
CA ILE A 169 10.90 -8.01 -5.77
C ILE A 169 10.87 -7.74 -7.27
N GLN A 170 9.88 -7.01 -7.75
CA GLN A 170 9.74 -6.70 -9.17
C GLN A 170 11.00 -6.01 -9.69
N PRO A 171 11.71 -6.62 -10.68
CA PRO A 171 12.94 -6.07 -11.21
C PRO A 171 12.69 -4.76 -11.97
N VAL A 172 13.71 -3.92 -12.00
CA VAL A 172 13.77 -2.69 -12.81
C VAL A 172 14.62 -2.97 -14.04
N THR A 173 14.14 -2.56 -15.21
CA THR A 173 14.88 -2.71 -16.46
C THR A 173 15.92 -1.58 -16.64
N GLU A 174 16.91 -1.78 -17.49
CA GLU A 174 17.89 -0.73 -17.82
C GLU A 174 17.21 0.51 -18.40
N GLU A 175 16.18 0.33 -19.23
CA GLU A 175 15.38 1.43 -19.78
C GLU A 175 14.68 2.22 -18.67
N GLU A 176 14.10 1.55 -17.69
CA GLU A 176 13.44 2.19 -16.53
C GLU A 176 14.44 2.96 -15.66
N GLN A 177 15.64 2.42 -15.48
CA GLN A 177 16.74 3.11 -14.78
C GLN A 177 17.18 4.37 -15.53
N GLN A 178 17.35 4.28 -16.84
CA GLN A 178 17.70 5.42 -17.68
C GLN A 178 16.61 6.50 -17.62
N GLN A 179 15.34 6.13 -17.75
CA GLN A 179 14.21 7.06 -17.65
C GLN A 179 14.17 7.76 -16.28
N HIS A 180 14.53 7.03 -15.20
CA HIS A 180 14.65 7.63 -13.88
C HIS A 180 15.78 8.64 -13.81
N ALA A 181 16.97 8.30 -14.30
CA ALA A 181 18.12 9.18 -14.31
C ALA A 181 17.86 10.47 -15.09
N GLU A 182 17.27 10.37 -16.28
CA GLU A 182 16.89 11.53 -17.10
C GLU A 182 15.84 12.42 -16.41
N PHE A 183 14.87 11.81 -15.71
CA PHE A 183 13.89 12.54 -14.93
C PHE A 183 14.55 13.30 -13.78
N MET A 184 15.45 12.68 -13.04
CA MET A 184 16.15 13.31 -11.92
C MET A 184 17.04 14.48 -12.36
N GLN A 185 17.70 14.37 -13.51
CA GLN A 185 18.45 15.48 -14.08
C GLN A 185 17.57 16.69 -14.38
N ARG A 186 16.37 16.46 -14.94
CA ARG A 186 15.40 17.53 -15.23
C ARG A 186 14.75 18.10 -13.98
N ALA A 187 14.34 17.22 -13.05
CA ALA A 187 13.63 17.59 -11.82
C ALA A 187 14.54 18.33 -10.81
N GLY A 188 15.83 18.05 -10.81
CA GLY A 188 16.82 18.73 -9.93
C GLY A 188 16.86 20.24 -10.11
N HIS A 189 16.31 20.77 -11.19
CA HIS A 189 16.17 22.21 -11.45
C HIS A 189 14.78 22.76 -11.14
N THR A 190 13.83 21.91 -10.75
CA THR A 190 12.46 22.33 -10.44
C THR A 190 12.29 22.37 -8.93
N LEU A 191 12.35 23.57 -8.36
CA LEU A 191 12.01 23.79 -6.95
C LEU A 191 10.55 23.39 -6.73
N SER A 192 10.30 22.58 -5.72
CA SER A 192 8.92 22.35 -5.25
C SER A 192 8.27 23.69 -4.97
N PRO A 193 7.02 23.93 -5.40
CA PRO A 193 6.33 25.16 -5.09
C PRO A 193 6.31 25.32 -3.56
N SER A 194 6.65 26.51 -3.07
CA SER A 194 6.59 26.81 -1.65
C SER A 194 5.16 26.59 -1.16
N ALA A 195 5.01 26.13 0.07
CA ALA A 195 3.68 25.96 0.70
C ALA A 195 2.84 27.23 0.66
N GLU A 196 3.48 28.39 0.62
CA GLU A 196 2.86 29.72 0.51
C GLU A 196 2.08 29.92 -0.80
N LYS A 197 2.38 29.15 -1.84
CA LYS A 197 1.66 29.19 -3.12
C LYS A 197 0.48 28.22 -3.19
N LEU A 198 0.29 27.38 -2.17
CA LEU A 198 -0.79 26.38 -2.06
C LEU A 198 -1.90 26.96 -1.16
N LEU A 199 -2.51 28.06 -1.58
CA LEU A 199 -3.56 28.74 -0.83
C LEU A 199 -4.94 28.36 -1.38
N VAL A 200 -5.91 28.22 -0.47
CA VAL A 200 -7.32 28.21 -0.83
C VAL A 200 -7.72 29.62 -1.23
N ILE A 201 -8.35 29.78 -2.40
CA ILE A 201 -8.90 31.06 -2.83
C ILE A 201 -10.16 31.32 -2.00
N LYS A 202 -10.05 32.20 -0.99
CA LYS A 202 -11.12 32.47 -0.02
C LYS A 202 -12.41 32.95 -0.69
N GLU A 203 -12.30 33.71 -1.76
CA GLU A 203 -13.43 34.24 -2.53
C GLU A 203 -14.26 33.15 -3.19
N ASN A 204 -13.66 32.01 -3.50
CA ASN A 204 -14.33 30.86 -4.09
C ASN A 204 -14.79 29.83 -3.04
N CYS A 205 -14.49 30.06 -1.78
CA CYS A 205 -14.85 29.16 -0.71
C CYS A 205 -16.29 29.36 -0.25
N ILE A 206 -17.11 28.32 -0.43
CA ILE A 206 -18.52 28.34 0.01
C ILE A 206 -18.72 27.92 1.48
N GLY A 207 -17.64 27.67 2.24
CA GLY A 207 -17.71 27.29 3.64
C GLY A 207 -18.30 25.91 3.94
N CYS A 208 -18.35 24.98 2.97
CA CYS A 208 -19.00 23.66 3.15
C CYS A 208 -18.30 22.73 4.14
N GLY A 209 -17.08 23.03 4.56
CA GLY A 209 -16.31 22.24 5.56
C GLY A 209 -15.82 20.86 5.09
N ILE A 210 -16.01 20.48 3.82
CA ILE A 210 -15.59 19.18 3.31
C ILE A 210 -14.07 19.00 3.47
N CYS A 211 -13.26 20.02 3.11
CA CYS A 211 -11.80 19.98 3.24
C CYS A 211 -11.33 19.71 4.68
N VAL A 212 -12.02 20.26 5.67
CA VAL A 212 -11.75 20.02 7.09
C VAL A 212 -12.05 18.58 7.48
N LYS A 213 -13.15 18.02 6.98
CA LYS A 213 -13.59 16.65 7.30
C LYS A 213 -12.73 15.57 6.65
N VAL A 214 -12.31 15.80 5.39
CA VAL A 214 -11.62 14.77 4.61
C VAL A 214 -10.10 14.83 4.73
N CYS A 215 -9.52 15.95 5.18
CA CYS A 215 -8.08 16.07 5.28
C CYS A 215 -7.49 15.17 6.38
N PRO A 216 -6.73 14.12 6.06
CA PRO A 216 -6.17 13.23 7.08
C PRO A 216 -5.11 13.92 7.95
N ARG A 217 -4.52 15.00 7.47
CA ARG A 217 -3.54 15.84 8.20
C ARG A 217 -4.17 16.95 9.01
N ARG A 218 -5.48 17.18 8.88
CA ARG A 218 -6.21 18.26 9.56
C ARG A 218 -5.58 19.63 9.34
N ASN A 219 -5.15 19.91 8.10
CA ASN A 219 -4.47 21.16 7.76
C ASN A 219 -5.42 22.30 7.42
N TYR A 220 -6.73 22.05 7.41
CA TYR A 220 -7.74 23.06 7.11
C TYR A 220 -8.53 23.39 8.37
N THR A 221 -8.80 24.68 8.54
CA THR A 221 -9.73 25.24 9.53
C THR A 221 -10.77 26.07 8.80
N LEU A 222 -11.99 26.15 9.33
CA LEU A 222 -13.03 27.10 8.88
C LEU A 222 -12.87 28.41 9.60
#